data_ca49ae76a94e78b83e4fbb9c8a11ef84
#
_entry.id   ca49ae76a94e78b83e4fbb9c8a11ef84
#
_cell.length_a   1.000
_cell.length_b   1.000
_cell.length_c   1.000
_cell.angle_alpha   90.00
_cell.angle_beta   90.00
_cell.angle_gamma   90.00
#
_symmetry.space_group_name_H-M   'P 1'
#
loop_
_entity.id
_entity.type
_entity.pdbx_description
1 polymer ?
#
loop_
_entity_poly.entity_id
_entity_poly.type
_entity_poly.pdbx_seq_one_letter_code
_entity_poly.pdbx_strand_id
1 'polypeptide(L)'
;MKPLHTLLAGAALCAASLTAPHAQTCPPEVPVQGAPPPLPVFPADNWWNLDISTAPVDPNSASFISFIGGARTLHPDFGGEAKPGSEAIYGFPYAIVDGTQPKKKVKFHYWEESDGVDHDTGKPLAFYPLPDEAITQPHWVEGGAPANIDQRKKNDRHLLVIDCTNRHLYELYNVYYHPTKAKWFGGSGAFFDLTRNDRRTEGWTSADAAGLAIFPGLVRYDEAWNDALPEITHAFRFTVRATNGHVWPASHTAGNTPGALPMGARLRLKTSVNGQDPVLRTNDPHVRKIFRAMQRHGLIVADNGSDMYISGTFDVRWNNDILNPAFAQLRAGDFEVIKLGWKP
;
A
#
# COMPACT_ATOMS: atom_id res chain seq x y z
N MET A 1 -57.52 46.65 -27.54
CA MET A 1 -57.45 45.45 -26.69
C MET A 1 -56.32 44.58 -27.24
N LYS A 2 -55.15 44.46 -26.58
CA LYS A 2 -54.08 43.59 -26.96
C LYS A 2 -54.01 42.46 -25.91
N PRO A 3 -53.84 41.17 -26.27
CA PRO A 3 -53.70 40.08 -25.31
C PRO A 3 -52.30 40.02 -24.76
N LEU A 4 -52.24 39.86 -23.47
CA LEU A 4 -51.03 39.65 -22.65
C LEU A 4 -50.58 38.17 -22.78
N HIS A 5 -49.36 37.93 -23.27
CA HIS A 5 -48.77 36.58 -23.31
C HIS A 5 -47.96 36.35 -22.05
N THR A 6 -48.43 35.45 -21.22
CA THR A 6 -47.70 34.99 -20.02
C THR A 6 -46.71 33.89 -20.42
N LEU A 7 -45.42 34.17 -20.28
CA LEU A 7 -44.37 33.17 -20.41
C LEU A 7 -44.28 32.41 -19.08
N LEU A 8 -44.58 31.12 -19.10
CA LEU A 8 -44.19 30.16 -18.02
C LEU A 8 -42.74 29.72 -18.23
N ALA A 9 -41.86 30.11 -17.32
CA ALA A 9 -40.52 29.60 -17.24
C ALA A 9 -40.54 28.28 -16.45
N GLY A 10 -40.37 27.16 -17.15
CA GLY A 10 -40.19 25.85 -16.55
C GLY A 10 -38.76 25.69 -15.99
N ALA A 11 -38.62 25.64 -14.67
CA ALA A 11 -37.35 25.26 -14.02
C ALA A 11 -37.20 23.74 -14.08
N ALA A 12 -36.25 23.27 -14.89
CA ALA A 12 -35.83 21.86 -14.89
C ALA A 12 -34.95 21.60 -13.66
N LEU A 13 -35.46 20.88 -12.66
CA LEU A 13 -34.67 20.34 -11.58
C LEU A 13 -33.82 19.16 -12.15
N CYS A 14 -32.52 19.38 -12.32
CA CYS A 14 -31.57 18.27 -12.45
C CYS A 14 -31.45 17.57 -11.10
N ALA A 15 -32.12 16.45 -10.93
CA ALA A 15 -31.87 15.51 -9.83
C ALA A 15 -30.52 14.85 -10.09
N ALA A 16 -29.46 15.30 -9.41
CA ALA A 16 -28.23 14.57 -9.32
C ALA A 16 -28.51 13.29 -8.52
N SER A 17 -28.56 12.15 -9.21
CA SER A 17 -28.60 10.83 -8.57
C SER A 17 -27.29 10.63 -7.82
N LEU A 18 -27.30 10.85 -6.51
CA LEU A 18 -26.26 10.36 -5.61
C LEU A 18 -26.33 8.83 -5.64
N THR A 19 -25.49 8.20 -6.45
CA THR A 19 -25.28 6.76 -6.35
C THR A 19 -24.67 6.48 -4.98
N ALA A 20 -25.46 5.88 -4.11
CA ALA A 20 -24.95 5.39 -2.84
C ALA A 20 -23.75 4.47 -3.12
N PRO A 21 -22.65 4.58 -2.35
CA PRO A 21 -21.54 3.65 -2.51
C PRO A 21 -22.10 2.24 -2.33
N HIS A 22 -21.88 1.38 -3.32
CA HIS A 22 -22.25 -0.02 -3.23
C HIS A 22 -21.50 -0.57 -2.01
N ALA A 23 -22.27 -1.03 -1.00
CA ALA A 23 -21.70 -1.79 0.10
C ALA A 23 -21.02 -3.02 -0.50
N GLN A 24 -19.71 -3.04 -0.49
CA GLN A 24 -18.94 -4.11 -1.08
C GLN A 24 -19.08 -5.33 -0.18
N THR A 25 -19.73 -6.36 -0.71
CA THR A 25 -19.90 -7.64 0.00
C THR A 25 -18.57 -8.39 0.03
N CYS A 26 -18.32 -9.10 1.13
CA CYS A 26 -17.22 -10.06 1.17
C CYS A 26 -17.33 -11.06 0.03
N PRO A 27 -16.20 -11.59 -0.51
CA PRO A 27 -16.23 -12.72 -1.41
C PRO A 27 -17.04 -13.88 -0.83
N PRO A 28 -17.78 -14.63 -1.67
CA PRO A 28 -18.61 -15.74 -1.17
C PRO A 28 -17.77 -16.90 -0.61
N GLU A 29 -16.53 -17.03 -1.06
CA GLU A 29 -15.58 -18.03 -0.57
C GLU A 29 -14.51 -17.32 0.23
N VAL A 30 -14.41 -17.60 1.53
CA VAL A 30 -13.39 -17.07 2.43
C VAL A 30 -12.90 -18.21 3.35
N PRO A 31 -11.62 -18.25 3.71
CA PRO A 31 -10.56 -17.32 3.29
C PRO A 31 -10.20 -17.48 1.81
N VAL A 32 -9.82 -16.38 1.15
CA VAL A 32 -9.40 -16.36 -0.25
C VAL A 32 -8.14 -15.51 -0.42
N GLN A 33 -7.24 -15.95 -1.30
CA GLN A 33 -6.06 -15.17 -1.70
C GLN A 33 -6.43 -14.18 -2.79
N GLY A 34 -5.88 -12.95 -2.69
CA GLY A 34 -5.79 -12.01 -3.81
C GLY A 34 -7.12 -11.59 -4.45
N ALA A 35 -8.26 -11.82 -3.81
CA ALA A 35 -9.53 -11.32 -4.31
C ALA A 35 -9.57 -9.78 -4.25
N PRO A 36 -10.30 -9.11 -5.17
CA PRO A 36 -10.40 -7.66 -5.14
C PRO A 36 -10.86 -7.14 -3.77
N PRO A 37 -10.11 -6.23 -3.15
CA PRO A 37 -10.48 -5.69 -1.85
C PRO A 37 -11.60 -4.66 -1.99
N PRO A 38 -12.31 -4.35 -0.88
CA PRO A 38 -13.19 -3.20 -0.85
C PRO A 38 -12.41 -1.89 -1.12
N LEU A 39 -12.93 -1.07 -2.04
CA LEU A 39 -12.33 0.21 -2.41
C LEU A 39 -13.28 1.38 -2.08
N PRO A 40 -12.75 2.54 -1.67
CA PRO A 40 -11.36 2.74 -1.25
C PRO A 40 -11.04 1.94 0.00
N VAL A 41 -9.77 1.57 0.17
CA VAL A 41 -9.34 0.77 1.33
C VAL A 41 -9.58 1.54 2.63
N PHE A 42 -9.12 2.80 2.69
CA PHE A 42 -9.37 3.76 3.77
C PHE A 42 -10.36 4.85 3.34
N PRO A 43 -10.87 5.71 4.26
CA PRO A 43 -11.65 6.89 3.90
C PRO A 43 -10.95 7.78 2.87
N ALA A 44 -11.72 8.53 2.08
CA ALA A 44 -11.18 9.34 0.98
C ALA A 44 -10.19 10.43 1.43
N ASP A 45 -10.31 10.88 2.67
CA ASP A 45 -9.44 11.89 3.31
C ASP A 45 -8.24 11.26 4.04
N ASN A 46 -8.04 9.94 3.93
CA ASN A 46 -6.84 9.27 4.46
C ASN A 46 -5.59 9.75 3.71
N TRP A 47 -4.45 9.80 4.41
CA TRP A 47 -3.17 10.19 3.81
C TRP A 47 -2.79 9.37 2.58
N TRP A 48 -3.20 8.10 2.47
CA TRP A 48 -2.98 7.31 1.26
C TRP A 48 -3.75 7.85 0.06
N ASN A 49 -4.94 8.41 0.27
CA ASN A 49 -5.88 8.80 -0.79
C ASN A 49 -5.80 10.30 -1.14
N LEU A 50 -5.02 11.10 -0.39
CA LEU A 50 -4.92 12.54 -0.61
C LEU A 50 -4.42 12.89 -2.02
N ASP A 51 -5.12 13.80 -2.70
CA ASP A 51 -4.62 14.46 -3.89
C ASP A 51 -3.55 15.48 -3.49
N ILE A 52 -2.33 15.28 -3.97
CA ILE A 52 -1.17 16.12 -3.68
C ILE A 52 -0.73 16.95 -4.90
N SER A 53 -1.53 17.00 -5.96
CA SER A 53 -1.17 17.66 -7.21
C SER A 53 -0.83 19.15 -7.02
N THR A 54 -1.43 19.81 -6.03
CA THR A 54 -1.19 21.21 -5.68
C THR A 54 -0.34 21.41 -4.41
N ALA A 55 0.12 20.33 -3.78
CA ALA A 55 0.94 20.43 -2.58
C ALA A 55 2.27 21.16 -2.89
N PRO A 56 2.74 22.05 -1.99
CA PRO A 56 3.99 22.77 -2.20
C PRO A 56 5.20 21.84 -2.21
N VAL A 57 6.17 22.15 -3.05
CA VAL A 57 7.45 21.43 -3.11
C VAL A 57 8.29 21.79 -1.88
N ASP A 58 9.01 20.82 -1.33
CA ASP A 58 9.92 21.04 -0.21
C ASP A 58 11.16 21.85 -0.69
N PRO A 59 11.61 22.85 0.04
CA PRO A 59 12.82 23.63 -0.32
C PRO A 59 14.07 22.77 -0.53
N ASN A 60 14.18 21.64 0.17
CA ASN A 60 15.29 20.70 0.07
C ASN A 60 15.03 19.56 -0.94
N SER A 61 13.95 19.62 -1.72
CA SER A 61 13.58 18.58 -2.68
C SER A 61 14.74 18.15 -3.58
N ALA A 62 15.47 19.11 -4.15
CA ALA A 62 16.61 18.83 -5.02
C ALA A 62 17.73 18.07 -4.29
N SER A 63 18.00 18.39 -3.03
CA SER A 63 19.02 17.73 -2.20
C SER A 63 18.61 16.28 -1.89
N PHE A 64 17.34 16.03 -1.54
CA PHE A 64 16.82 14.68 -1.31
C PHE A 64 16.90 13.82 -2.58
N ILE A 65 16.49 14.35 -3.73
CA ILE A 65 16.57 13.64 -5.01
C ILE A 65 18.05 13.37 -5.37
N SER A 66 18.95 14.31 -5.11
CA SER A 66 20.40 14.11 -5.31
C SER A 66 20.96 13.00 -4.40
N PHE A 67 20.49 12.91 -3.14
CA PHE A 67 20.89 11.84 -2.21
C PHE A 67 20.47 10.46 -2.70
N ILE A 68 19.25 10.31 -3.23
CA ILE A 68 18.78 9.06 -3.87
C ILE A 68 19.65 8.76 -5.10
N GLY A 69 19.99 9.78 -5.85
CA GLY A 69 20.66 9.72 -7.15
C GLY A 69 19.66 9.95 -8.27
N GLY A 70 19.67 11.15 -8.86
CA GLY A 70 18.67 11.58 -9.84
C GLY A 70 18.52 10.68 -11.06
N ALA A 71 19.57 9.92 -11.43
CA ALA A 71 19.55 8.96 -12.54
C ALA A 71 18.99 7.57 -12.16
N ARG A 72 18.72 7.31 -10.86
CA ARG A 72 18.17 6.04 -10.40
C ARG A 72 16.78 5.80 -10.98
N THR A 73 16.61 4.69 -11.68
CA THR A 73 15.32 4.31 -12.29
C THR A 73 14.36 3.72 -11.26
N LEU A 74 13.07 3.84 -11.55
CA LEU A 74 12.05 3.10 -10.81
C LEU A 74 12.13 1.62 -11.14
N HIS A 75 11.73 0.80 -10.16
CA HIS A 75 11.58 -0.64 -10.31
C HIS A 75 10.23 -1.08 -9.72
N PRO A 76 9.41 -1.85 -10.47
CA PRO A 76 8.21 -2.47 -9.92
C PRO A 76 8.64 -3.69 -9.09
N ASP A 77 8.57 -3.57 -7.76
CA ASP A 77 8.89 -4.67 -6.83
C ASP A 77 7.64 -5.51 -6.58
N PHE A 78 7.05 -5.99 -7.66
CA PHE A 78 5.86 -6.84 -7.66
C PHE A 78 5.74 -7.59 -8.98
N GLY A 79 4.92 -8.65 -8.97
CA GLY A 79 4.76 -9.51 -10.13
C GLY A 79 4.01 -10.78 -9.78
N GLY A 80 4.20 -11.80 -10.59
CA GLY A 80 3.71 -13.13 -10.39
C GLY A 80 4.73 -14.05 -9.72
N GLU A 81 4.69 -15.32 -10.09
CA GLU A 81 5.68 -16.32 -9.69
C GLU A 81 7.05 -15.98 -10.29
N ALA A 82 8.13 -16.22 -9.54
CA ALA A 82 9.49 -16.00 -10.03
C ALA A 82 9.84 -16.86 -11.27
N LYS A 83 9.20 -18.01 -11.35
CA LYS A 83 9.14 -18.90 -12.53
C LYS A 83 7.78 -19.58 -12.50
N PRO A 84 7.16 -19.89 -13.65
CA PRO A 84 5.89 -20.61 -13.70
C PRO A 84 5.89 -21.88 -12.84
N GLY A 85 4.94 -21.99 -11.90
CA GLY A 85 4.80 -23.10 -10.95
C GLY A 85 5.77 -23.09 -9.77
N SER A 86 6.53 -22.00 -9.55
CA SER A 86 7.43 -21.90 -8.39
C SER A 86 6.72 -21.39 -7.15
N GLU A 87 7.18 -21.80 -5.96
CA GLU A 87 6.74 -21.19 -4.72
C GLU A 87 7.18 -19.74 -4.57
N ALA A 88 8.35 -19.37 -5.13
CA ALA A 88 8.89 -18.03 -5.03
C ALA A 88 8.08 -17.05 -5.86
N ILE A 89 7.73 -15.92 -5.27
CA ILE A 89 6.87 -14.88 -5.84
C ILE A 89 7.47 -13.50 -5.70
N TYR A 90 7.00 -12.56 -6.52
CA TYR A 90 7.26 -11.14 -6.40
C TYR A 90 6.02 -10.41 -5.85
N GLY A 91 6.25 -9.40 -4.99
CA GLY A 91 5.18 -8.62 -4.39
C GLY A 91 4.55 -9.26 -3.15
N PHE A 92 3.54 -8.57 -2.62
CA PHE A 92 2.87 -8.92 -1.38
C PHE A 92 1.60 -9.74 -1.64
N PRO A 93 1.56 -11.03 -1.24
CA PRO A 93 0.31 -11.75 -1.18
C PRO A 93 -0.56 -11.22 -0.04
N TYR A 94 -1.88 -11.35 -0.18
CA TYR A 94 -2.82 -11.00 0.88
C TYR A 94 -4.01 -11.94 0.88
N ALA A 95 -4.64 -12.05 2.04
CA ALA A 95 -5.85 -12.84 2.25
C ALA A 95 -7.03 -11.94 2.54
N ILE A 96 -8.21 -12.33 2.07
CA ILE A 96 -9.49 -11.78 2.52
C ILE A 96 -10.19 -12.83 3.36
N VAL A 97 -10.65 -12.41 4.52
CA VAL A 97 -11.45 -13.21 5.46
C VAL A 97 -12.71 -12.46 5.83
N ASP A 98 -13.64 -13.13 6.48
CA ASP A 98 -14.82 -12.51 7.08
C ASP A 98 -14.72 -12.46 8.61
N GLY A 99 -15.73 -11.84 9.25
CA GLY A 99 -15.78 -11.67 10.70
C GLY A 99 -15.88 -12.99 11.50
N THR A 100 -16.05 -14.13 10.83
CA THR A 100 -16.12 -15.47 11.47
C THR A 100 -14.77 -16.15 11.54
N GLN A 101 -13.75 -15.65 10.83
CA GLN A 101 -12.40 -16.23 10.83
C GLN A 101 -11.82 -16.33 12.25
N PRO A 102 -11.44 -17.54 12.71
CA PRO A 102 -10.90 -17.72 14.06
C PRO A 102 -9.62 -16.92 14.30
N LYS A 103 -9.60 -16.18 15.40
CA LYS A 103 -8.42 -15.38 15.78
C LYS A 103 -7.34 -16.22 16.43
N LYS A 104 -6.11 -16.08 15.96
CA LYS A 104 -4.91 -16.79 16.43
C LYS A 104 -4.08 -15.89 17.34
N LYS A 105 -3.25 -16.52 18.20
CA LYS A 105 -2.23 -15.87 19.00
C LYS A 105 -0.92 -15.87 18.25
N VAL A 106 -0.24 -14.72 18.18
CA VAL A 106 1.09 -14.57 17.57
C VAL A 106 2.06 -14.07 18.62
N LYS A 107 3.20 -14.74 18.79
CA LYS A 107 4.28 -14.29 19.69
C LYS A 107 5.23 -13.40 18.91
N PHE A 108 5.27 -12.11 19.24
CA PHE A 108 6.14 -11.13 18.57
C PHE A 108 7.50 -10.97 19.24
N HIS A 109 8.47 -10.61 18.41
CA HIS A 109 9.81 -10.18 18.87
C HIS A 109 9.73 -8.73 19.40
N TYR A 110 9.07 -7.85 18.62
CA TYR A 110 8.82 -6.44 18.97
C TYR A 110 7.42 -6.30 19.58
N TRP A 111 7.16 -7.01 20.69
CA TRP A 111 5.84 -7.08 21.28
C TRP A 111 5.39 -5.73 21.87
N GLU A 112 6.33 -4.88 22.31
CA GLU A 112 6.05 -3.56 22.86
C GLU A 112 5.40 -2.61 21.85
N GLU A 113 5.63 -2.86 20.56
CA GLU A 113 5.13 -2.05 19.45
C GLU A 113 4.09 -2.81 18.60
N SER A 114 3.60 -3.95 19.07
CA SER A 114 2.69 -4.83 18.33
C SER A 114 1.30 -4.84 18.95
N ASP A 115 0.26 -4.87 18.09
CA ASP A 115 -1.10 -5.11 18.54
C ASP A 115 -1.33 -6.60 18.85
N GLY A 116 -2.41 -6.90 19.58
CA GLY A 116 -2.76 -8.30 19.90
C GLY A 116 -1.90 -8.92 20.99
N VAL A 117 -1.32 -8.08 21.85
CA VAL A 117 -0.58 -8.49 23.05
C VAL A 117 -1.15 -7.80 24.28
N ASP A 118 -0.94 -8.40 25.43
CA ASP A 118 -1.12 -7.77 26.73
C ASP A 118 0.18 -6.99 27.02
N HIS A 119 0.12 -5.67 26.98
CA HIS A 119 1.29 -4.80 27.13
C HIS A 119 1.92 -4.78 28.52
N ASP A 120 1.21 -5.28 29.55
CA ASP A 120 1.77 -5.42 30.90
C ASP A 120 2.66 -6.67 31.00
N THR A 121 2.35 -7.72 30.24
CA THR A 121 2.98 -9.02 30.37
C THR A 121 3.68 -9.53 29.11
N GLY A 122 3.50 -8.88 27.95
CA GLY A 122 3.97 -9.33 26.63
C GLY A 122 3.29 -10.61 26.15
N LYS A 123 2.18 -11.05 26.78
CA LYS A 123 1.49 -12.28 26.42
C LYS A 123 0.63 -12.09 25.18
N PRO A 124 0.72 -13.00 24.18
CA PRO A 124 -0.12 -12.91 22.99
C PRO A 124 -1.59 -13.19 23.29
N LEU A 125 -2.45 -12.34 22.72
CA LEU A 125 -3.91 -12.48 22.73
C LEU A 125 -4.40 -13.19 21.46
N ALA A 126 -5.61 -13.76 21.47
CA ALA A 126 -6.26 -14.25 20.27
C ALA A 126 -6.80 -13.05 19.47
N PHE A 127 -6.03 -12.57 18.50
CA PHE A 127 -6.28 -11.28 17.85
C PHE A 127 -6.25 -11.34 16.32
N TYR A 128 -5.33 -12.08 15.72
CA TYR A 128 -5.11 -12.10 14.28
C TYR A 128 -5.94 -13.18 13.58
N PRO A 129 -6.81 -12.84 12.62
CA PRO A 129 -7.66 -13.80 11.91
C PRO A 129 -6.87 -14.51 10.79
N LEU A 130 -5.84 -15.28 11.17
CA LEU A 130 -4.95 -15.94 10.22
C LEU A 130 -5.58 -17.21 9.65
N PRO A 131 -5.66 -17.35 8.29
CA PRO A 131 -6.12 -18.56 7.64
C PRO A 131 -5.21 -19.76 7.93
N ASP A 132 -5.79 -20.92 8.17
CA ASP A 132 -5.03 -22.15 8.39
C ASP A 132 -4.32 -22.61 7.11
N GLU A 133 -4.82 -22.23 5.94
CA GLU A 133 -4.23 -22.44 4.62
C GLU A 133 -2.81 -21.83 4.55
N ALA A 134 -2.58 -20.67 5.14
CA ALA A 134 -1.28 -20.03 5.17
C ALA A 134 -0.19 -20.87 5.85
N ILE A 135 -0.58 -21.85 6.69
CA ILE A 135 0.39 -22.73 7.38
C ILE A 135 1.09 -23.65 6.40
N THR A 136 0.35 -24.23 5.44
CA THR A 136 0.86 -25.32 4.59
C THR A 136 0.75 -25.06 3.09
N GLN A 137 0.00 -24.04 2.67
CA GLN A 137 -0.16 -23.70 1.26
C GLN A 137 0.78 -22.57 0.86
N PRO A 138 1.32 -22.58 -0.38
CA PRO A 138 2.16 -21.51 -0.89
C PRO A 138 1.36 -20.24 -1.18
N HIS A 139 2.08 -19.13 -1.36
CA HIS A 139 1.59 -17.82 -1.81
C HIS A 139 0.66 -17.07 -0.82
N TRP A 140 0.59 -17.50 0.43
CA TRP A 140 -0.12 -16.76 1.49
C TRP A 140 0.78 -15.81 2.27
N VAL A 141 2.08 -16.09 2.25
CA VAL A 141 3.11 -15.31 2.94
C VAL A 141 4.12 -14.80 1.92
N GLU A 142 4.61 -13.60 2.10
CA GLU A 142 5.61 -13.00 1.22
C GLU A 142 6.83 -13.92 1.01
N GLY A 143 7.38 -13.88 -0.22
CA GLY A 143 8.39 -14.83 -0.68
C GLY A 143 7.82 -16.17 -1.11
N GLY A 144 6.52 -16.42 -0.91
CA GLY A 144 5.71 -17.49 -1.48
C GLY A 144 5.69 -18.80 -0.69
N ALA A 145 6.75 -19.17 0.02
CA ALA A 145 6.77 -20.42 0.78
C ALA A 145 5.74 -20.42 1.93
N PRO A 146 5.12 -21.57 2.27
CA PRO A 146 4.20 -21.71 3.39
C PRO A 146 4.77 -21.22 4.73
N ALA A 147 3.90 -20.83 5.66
CA ALA A 147 4.33 -20.28 6.94
C ALA A 147 5.07 -21.29 7.84
N ASN A 148 4.87 -22.60 7.66
CA ASN A 148 5.58 -23.63 8.40
C ASN A 148 7.03 -23.87 7.94
N ILE A 149 7.45 -23.20 6.87
CA ILE A 149 8.85 -23.20 6.39
C ILE A 149 9.53 -21.91 6.86
N ASP A 150 10.50 -22.02 7.74
CA ASP A 150 11.20 -20.87 8.30
C ASP A 150 12.16 -20.25 7.29
N GLN A 151 11.73 -19.17 6.65
CA GLN A 151 12.54 -18.37 5.72
C GLN A 151 12.79 -16.94 6.22
N ARG A 152 12.56 -16.64 7.49
CA ARG A 152 12.69 -15.31 8.10
C ARG A 152 14.08 -14.67 7.98
N LYS A 153 15.12 -15.44 7.69
CA LYS A 153 16.46 -14.91 7.41
C LYS A 153 16.69 -14.55 5.94
N LYS A 154 15.77 -14.92 5.06
CA LYS A 154 15.91 -14.74 3.61
C LYS A 154 14.92 -13.72 3.05
N ASN A 155 13.75 -13.60 3.68
CA ASN A 155 12.65 -12.75 3.26
C ASN A 155 12.02 -12.10 4.48
N ASP A 156 11.36 -10.97 4.29
CA ASP A 156 10.64 -10.23 5.34
C ASP A 156 9.39 -10.96 5.82
N ARG A 157 8.84 -11.85 4.98
CA ARG A 157 7.77 -12.78 5.37
C ARG A 157 6.54 -12.07 5.90
N HIS A 158 6.05 -11.08 5.16
CA HIS A 158 4.80 -10.40 5.50
C HIS A 158 3.59 -11.32 5.28
N LEU A 159 2.60 -11.17 6.16
CA LEU A 159 1.27 -11.77 6.00
C LEU A 159 0.22 -10.70 6.22
N LEU A 160 -0.52 -10.35 5.16
CA LEU A 160 -1.53 -9.32 5.13
C LEU A 160 -2.91 -9.97 5.10
N VAL A 161 -3.82 -9.56 6.00
CA VAL A 161 -5.17 -10.12 6.09
C VAL A 161 -6.19 -9.00 6.21
N ILE A 162 -7.19 -9.02 5.34
CA ILE A 162 -8.31 -8.08 5.33
C ILE A 162 -9.56 -8.81 5.81
N ASP A 163 -10.10 -8.41 6.95
CA ASP A 163 -11.44 -8.78 7.39
C ASP A 163 -12.43 -7.84 6.70
N CYS A 164 -13.04 -8.32 5.64
CA CYS A 164 -13.91 -7.51 4.80
C CYS A 164 -15.26 -7.20 5.46
N THR A 165 -15.73 -8.02 6.37
CA THR A 165 -16.98 -7.78 7.13
C THR A 165 -16.82 -6.63 8.10
N ASN A 166 -15.74 -6.65 8.87
CA ASN A 166 -15.49 -5.66 9.91
C ASN A 166 -14.70 -4.44 9.39
N ARG A 167 -14.24 -4.48 8.14
CA ARG A 167 -13.38 -3.43 7.58
C ARG A 167 -12.10 -3.25 8.40
N HIS A 168 -11.42 -4.34 8.71
CA HIS A 168 -10.18 -4.37 9.46
C HIS A 168 -9.04 -4.90 8.60
N LEU A 169 -7.84 -4.33 8.78
CA LEU A 169 -6.61 -4.80 8.17
C LEU A 169 -5.65 -5.25 9.28
N TYR A 170 -5.11 -6.44 9.11
CA TYR A 170 -4.09 -7.03 9.98
C TYR A 170 -2.85 -7.30 9.16
N GLU A 171 -1.72 -6.78 9.59
CA GLU A 171 -0.44 -6.95 8.91
C GLU A 171 0.61 -7.44 9.88
N LEU A 172 1.34 -8.46 9.46
CA LEU A 172 2.39 -9.06 10.26
C LEU A 172 3.71 -9.08 9.48
N TYR A 173 4.78 -8.77 10.17
CA TYR A 173 6.15 -8.86 9.68
C TYR A 173 6.83 -10.10 10.23
N ASN A 174 7.66 -10.75 9.41
CA ASN A 174 8.58 -11.83 9.74
C ASN A 174 7.89 -13.05 10.36
N VAL A 175 6.77 -13.49 9.75
CA VAL A 175 5.95 -14.57 10.27
C VAL A 175 6.55 -15.95 10.05
N TYR A 176 6.31 -16.82 11.03
CA TYR A 176 6.62 -18.25 10.99
C TYR A 176 5.64 -19.03 11.86
N TYR A 177 5.12 -20.14 11.33
CA TYR A 177 4.36 -21.11 12.12
C TYR A 177 5.26 -22.28 12.50
N HIS A 178 5.51 -22.45 13.79
CA HIS A 178 6.35 -23.56 14.29
C HIS A 178 5.51 -24.84 14.41
N PRO A 179 5.69 -25.84 13.53
CA PRO A 179 4.77 -26.98 13.45
C PRO A 179 4.71 -27.81 14.73
N THR A 180 5.87 -28.12 15.35
CA THR A 180 5.94 -28.94 16.57
C THR A 180 5.33 -28.23 17.79
N LYS A 181 5.44 -26.90 17.88
CA LYS A 181 4.86 -26.10 18.99
C LYS A 181 3.44 -25.69 18.72
N ALA A 182 2.94 -25.87 17.49
CA ALA A 182 1.65 -25.39 16.99
C ALA A 182 1.41 -23.90 17.35
N LYS A 183 2.39 -23.03 17.05
CA LYS A 183 2.39 -21.62 17.42
C LYS A 183 2.89 -20.73 16.30
N TRP A 184 2.23 -19.58 16.16
CA TRP A 184 2.67 -18.48 15.32
C TRP A 184 3.71 -17.60 16.03
N PHE A 185 4.71 -17.18 15.28
CA PHE A 185 5.74 -16.21 15.66
C PHE A 185 5.76 -15.11 14.60
N GLY A 186 6.11 -13.90 15.00
CA GLY A 186 6.31 -12.75 14.11
C GLY A 186 7.39 -11.82 14.65
N GLY A 187 7.84 -10.92 13.81
CA GLY A 187 8.67 -9.77 14.21
C GLY A 187 7.80 -8.73 14.90
N SER A 188 6.87 -8.15 14.18
CA SER A 188 5.85 -7.22 14.65
C SER A 188 4.49 -7.52 14.03
N GLY A 189 3.45 -6.90 14.57
CA GLY A 189 2.10 -7.01 14.03
C GLY A 189 1.29 -5.75 14.28
N ALA A 190 0.51 -5.34 13.27
CA ALA A 190 -0.29 -4.14 13.29
C ALA A 190 -1.74 -4.40 12.92
N PHE A 191 -2.61 -3.60 13.50
CA PHE A 191 -4.03 -3.54 13.24
C PHE A 191 -4.43 -2.15 12.77
N PHE A 192 -5.30 -2.10 11.75
CA PHE A 192 -5.87 -0.86 11.25
C PHE A 192 -7.38 -1.01 11.05
N ASP A 193 -8.14 -0.10 11.63
CA ASP A 193 -9.56 0.09 11.34
C ASP A 193 -9.68 0.88 10.02
N LEU A 194 -10.14 0.22 8.97
CA LEU A 194 -10.24 0.81 7.62
C LEU A 194 -11.39 1.82 7.48
N THR A 195 -12.15 2.05 8.52
CA THR A 195 -13.20 3.09 8.58
C THR A 195 -12.72 4.41 9.15
N ARG A 196 -11.45 4.47 9.63
CA ARG A 196 -10.86 5.59 10.37
C ARG A 196 -9.50 5.98 9.81
N ASN A 197 -9.04 7.18 10.17
CA ASN A 197 -7.72 7.71 9.81
C ASN A 197 -6.75 7.69 11.01
N ASP A 198 -6.82 6.65 11.83
CA ASP A 198 -5.96 6.55 13.00
C ASP A 198 -4.53 6.17 12.58
N ARG A 199 -3.55 6.93 13.07
CA ARG A 199 -2.14 6.56 13.01
C ARG A 199 -1.82 5.56 14.12
N ARG A 200 -0.75 4.82 13.93
CA ARG A 200 -0.17 4.07 15.04
C ARG A 200 0.35 5.01 16.13
N THR A 201 0.48 4.51 17.33
CA THR A 201 1.10 5.22 18.46
C THR A 201 2.46 5.76 18.03
N GLU A 202 2.75 7.00 18.41
CA GLU A 202 4.04 7.65 18.09
C GLU A 202 5.20 6.84 18.64
N GLY A 203 6.20 6.56 17.81
CA GLY A 203 7.33 5.69 18.09
C GLY A 203 7.07 4.20 17.82
N TRP A 204 5.84 3.78 17.49
CA TRP A 204 5.55 2.40 17.16
C TRP A 204 5.73 2.11 15.66
N THR A 205 6.41 1.01 15.37
CA THR A 205 6.41 0.43 14.01
C THR A 205 5.05 -0.19 13.67
N SER A 206 4.89 -0.63 12.45
CA SER A 206 3.82 -1.56 12.04
C SER A 206 4.44 -2.89 11.57
N ALA A 207 3.85 -3.55 10.57
CA ALA A 207 4.56 -4.52 9.76
C ALA A 207 5.55 -3.85 8.80
N ASP A 208 5.44 -2.52 8.63
CA ASP A 208 6.31 -1.67 7.82
C ASP A 208 7.12 -0.72 8.71
N ALA A 209 8.34 -0.40 8.31
CA ALA A 209 9.28 0.36 9.13
C ALA A 209 8.80 1.79 9.46
N ALA A 210 7.99 2.39 8.61
CA ALA A 210 7.42 3.73 8.84
C ALA A 210 6.26 3.76 9.86
N GLY A 211 5.78 2.60 10.33
CA GLY A 211 4.55 2.51 11.11
C GLY A 211 3.29 2.75 10.28
N LEU A 212 3.37 2.62 8.96
CA LEU A 212 2.23 2.74 8.03
C LEU A 212 1.64 1.37 7.72
N ALA A 213 0.40 1.36 7.23
CA ALA A 213 -0.19 0.17 6.64
C ALA A 213 0.45 -0.10 5.27
N ILE A 214 0.79 -1.34 4.96
CA ILE A 214 1.39 -1.76 3.69
C ILE A 214 0.33 -1.82 2.59
N PHE A 215 -0.75 -2.56 2.83
CA PHE A 215 -1.74 -2.92 1.81
C PHE A 215 -2.33 -1.73 1.04
N PRO A 216 -2.73 -0.61 1.67
CA PRO A 216 -3.30 0.52 0.96
C PRO A 216 -2.32 1.21 0.01
N GLY A 217 -1.01 1.06 0.23
CA GLY A 217 0.06 1.61 -0.60
C GLY A 217 0.54 0.68 -1.72
N LEU A 218 -0.03 -0.51 -1.89
CA LEU A 218 0.38 -1.45 -2.93
C LEU A 218 -0.27 -1.11 -4.28
N VAL A 219 0.50 -1.23 -5.37
CA VAL A 219 -0.07 -1.28 -6.72
C VAL A 219 -0.86 -2.58 -6.85
N ARG A 220 -2.15 -2.51 -7.20
CA ARG A 220 -3.04 -3.68 -7.30
C ARG A 220 -3.46 -3.93 -8.75
N TYR A 221 -3.45 -5.20 -9.16
CA TYR A 221 -3.78 -5.58 -10.54
C TYR A 221 -5.21 -5.16 -10.91
N ASP A 222 -6.18 -5.43 -10.02
CA ASP A 222 -7.60 -5.16 -10.25
C ASP A 222 -7.96 -3.66 -10.28
N GLU A 223 -7.03 -2.78 -9.95
CA GLU A 223 -7.17 -1.33 -10.17
C GLU A 223 -6.46 -0.90 -11.44
N ALA A 224 -5.22 -1.36 -11.65
CA ALA A 224 -4.40 -0.96 -12.78
C ALA A 224 -4.97 -1.48 -14.11
N TRP A 225 -5.34 -2.76 -14.17
CA TRP A 225 -5.88 -3.43 -15.36
C TRP A 225 -7.41 -3.55 -15.38
N ASN A 226 -8.12 -2.64 -14.73
CA ASN A 226 -9.58 -2.56 -14.74
C ASN A 226 -10.04 -1.32 -15.51
N ASP A 227 -10.58 -1.52 -16.71
CA ASP A 227 -11.05 -0.42 -17.56
C ASP A 227 -12.29 0.29 -17.01
N ALA A 228 -13.05 -0.35 -16.09
CA ALA A 228 -14.15 0.30 -15.39
C ALA A 228 -13.69 1.31 -14.34
N LEU A 229 -12.42 1.26 -13.91
CA LEU A 229 -11.80 2.23 -13.03
C LEU A 229 -10.91 3.16 -13.86
N PRO A 230 -11.30 4.42 -14.06
CA PRO A 230 -10.56 5.34 -14.93
C PRO A 230 -9.21 5.75 -14.33
N GLU A 231 -9.06 5.68 -13.02
CA GLU A 231 -7.85 6.09 -12.29
C GLU A 231 -7.63 5.24 -11.03
N ILE A 232 -6.39 5.24 -10.53
CA ILE A 232 -6.04 4.75 -9.21
C ILE A 232 -6.02 5.96 -8.28
N THR A 233 -6.73 5.87 -7.15
CA THR A 233 -7.01 7.01 -6.27
C THR A 233 -6.24 6.99 -4.96
N HIS A 234 -5.03 6.43 -4.99
CA HIS A 234 -4.15 6.37 -3.79
C HIS A 234 -2.67 6.46 -4.16
N ALA A 235 -1.86 6.83 -3.17
CA ALA A 235 -0.40 6.83 -3.25
C ALA A 235 0.16 5.41 -3.19
N PHE A 236 1.41 5.25 -3.65
CA PHE A 236 2.09 3.97 -3.54
C PHE A 236 3.19 4.01 -2.47
N ARG A 237 3.38 2.86 -1.83
CA ARG A 237 4.51 2.55 -0.98
C ARG A 237 5.77 2.43 -1.83
N PHE A 238 6.88 3.03 -1.39
CA PHE A 238 8.18 2.79 -2.00
C PHE A 238 9.30 2.78 -0.98
N THR A 239 10.45 2.22 -1.37
CA THR A 239 11.62 2.09 -0.52
C THR A 239 12.77 2.98 -0.99
N VAL A 240 13.65 3.31 -0.05
CA VAL A 240 14.93 3.98 -0.25
C VAL A 240 16.02 3.30 0.58
N ARG A 241 17.27 3.35 0.14
CA ARG A 241 18.38 2.65 0.83
C ARG A 241 18.69 3.16 2.23
N ALA A 242 18.27 4.37 2.57
CA ALA A 242 18.51 4.99 3.86
C ALA A 242 17.50 6.08 4.15
N THR A 243 17.17 6.26 5.42
CA THR A 243 16.23 7.28 5.91
C THR A 243 16.84 8.08 7.06
N ASN A 244 16.20 9.21 7.41
CA ASN A 244 16.62 10.09 8.51
C ASN A 244 15.39 10.60 9.27
N GLY A 245 15.06 9.93 10.37
CA GLY A 245 13.88 10.26 11.16
C GLY A 245 12.56 9.92 10.44
N HIS A 246 11.48 10.54 10.89
CA HIS A 246 10.17 10.40 10.27
C HIS A 246 9.37 11.72 10.30
N VAL A 247 8.40 11.81 9.42
CA VAL A 247 7.41 12.89 9.37
C VAL A 247 6.01 12.31 9.17
N TRP A 248 4.99 13.07 9.51
CA TRP A 248 3.61 12.67 9.19
C TRP A 248 3.49 12.24 7.71
N PRO A 249 2.80 11.13 7.39
CA PRO A 249 1.95 10.32 8.27
C PRO A 249 2.66 9.20 9.05
N ALA A 250 3.96 8.96 8.84
CA ALA A 250 4.69 7.93 9.58
C ALA A 250 4.69 8.18 11.09
N SER A 251 4.74 7.11 11.86
CA SER A 251 4.82 7.12 13.33
C SER A 251 6.14 6.61 13.88
N HIS A 252 6.98 6.01 13.02
CA HIS A 252 8.22 5.37 13.43
C HIS A 252 9.39 5.72 12.51
N THR A 253 10.60 5.59 13.06
CA THR A 253 11.85 5.87 12.38
C THR A 253 12.72 4.61 12.34
N ALA A 254 13.30 4.32 11.17
CA ALA A 254 14.21 3.18 11.00
C ALA A 254 15.57 3.60 10.42
N GLY A 255 15.93 4.88 10.56
CA GLY A 255 17.21 5.38 10.09
C GLY A 255 17.53 6.78 10.60
N ASN A 256 18.82 7.10 10.60
CA ASN A 256 19.36 8.40 11.06
C ASN A 256 20.47 8.93 10.12
N THR A 257 20.38 8.62 8.83
CA THR A 257 21.39 8.99 7.84
C THR A 257 21.22 10.45 7.41
N PRO A 258 22.16 11.37 7.72
CA PRO A 258 22.03 12.77 7.36
C PRO A 258 21.85 12.97 5.84
N GLY A 259 20.92 13.83 5.45
CA GLY A 259 20.60 14.14 4.07
C GLY A 259 19.62 13.15 3.39
N ALA A 260 19.33 12.01 4.01
CA ALA A 260 18.33 11.09 3.52
C ALA A 260 16.89 11.59 3.79
N LEU A 261 15.93 11.09 3.04
CA LEU A 261 14.49 11.32 3.28
C LEU A 261 14.06 10.76 4.64
N PRO A 262 13.15 11.42 5.35
CA PRO A 262 12.50 10.80 6.50
C PRO A 262 11.46 9.76 6.06
N MET A 263 11.14 8.78 6.91
CA MET A 263 9.96 7.93 6.77
C MET A 263 8.71 8.81 6.68
N GLY A 264 7.75 8.45 5.85
CA GLY A 264 6.54 9.25 5.60
C GLY A 264 6.72 10.41 4.64
N ALA A 265 7.94 10.71 4.19
CA ALA A 265 8.16 11.69 3.14
C ALA A 265 7.45 11.28 1.85
N ARG A 266 6.97 12.27 1.09
CA ARG A 266 6.15 12.07 -0.09
C ARG A 266 6.83 12.61 -1.33
N LEU A 267 6.92 11.79 -2.38
CA LEU A 267 7.38 12.19 -3.70
C LEU A 267 6.18 12.29 -4.65
N ARG A 268 6.22 13.28 -5.53
CA ARG A 268 5.26 13.46 -6.61
C ARG A 268 5.98 13.39 -7.94
N LEU A 269 5.46 12.59 -8.88
CA LEU A 269 5.94 12.62 -10.27
C LEU A 269 5.56 13.98 -10.87
N LYS A 270 6.53 14.69 -11.44
CA LYS A 270 6.33 15.98 -12.09
C LYS A 270 5.35 15.86 -13.26
N THR A 271 4.55 16.89 -13.49
CA THR A 271 3.65 16.94 -14.64
C THR A 271 4.37 17.25 -15.96
N SER A 272 5.59 17.78 -15.88
CA SER A 272 6.44 18.05 -17.04
C SER A 272 7.92 17.86 -16.69
N VAL A 273 8.63 17.14 -17.54
CA VAL A 273 10.07 16.96 -17.50
C VAL A 273 10.62 17.27 -18.90
N ASN A 274 11.45 18.31 -19.01
CA ASN A 274 11.95 18.81 -20.32
C ASN A 274 10.83 19.13 -21.32
N GLY A 275 9.70 19.67 -20.84
CA GLY A 275 8.55 20.04 -21.67
C GLY A 275 7.64 18.90 -22.06
N GLN A 276 7.85 17.69 -21.57
CA GLN A 276 7.04 16.52 -21.86
C GLN A 276 6.42 15.93 -20.57
N ASP A 277 5.20 15.43 -20.67
CA ASP A 277 4.57 14.67 -19.57
C ASP A 277 5.24 13.28 -19.46
N PRO A 278 5.93 12.99 -18.32
CA PRO A 278 6.63 11.72 -18.17
C PRO A 278 5.72 10.49 -18.18
N VAL A 279 4.42 10.64 -17.92
CA VAL A 279 3.43 9.57 -18.05
C VAL A 279 3.38 9.00 -19.47
N LEU A 280 3.66 9.84 -20.47
CA LEU A 280 3.63 9.45 -21.89
C LEU A 280 4.89 8.70 -22.37
N ARG A 281 5.85 8.44 -21.50
CA ARG A 281 7.06 7.65 -21.84
C ARG A 281 6.76 6.16 -22.04
N THR A 282 5.60 5.68 -21.63
CA THR A 282 5.07 4.35 -21.97
C THR A 282 3.86 4.46 -22.88
N ASN A 283 3.64 3.45 -23.73
CA ASN A 283 2.44 3.37 -24.56
C ASN A 283 1.33 2.52 -23.92
N ASP A 284 1.65 1.76 -22.88
CA ASP A 284 0.69 0.93 -22.19
C ASP A 284 -0.29 1.79 -21.35
N PRO A 285 -1.61 1.73 -21.60
CA PRO A 285 -2.59 2.58 -20.93
C PRO A 285 -2.73 2.27 -19.43
N HIS A 286 -2.53 1.01 -19.02
CA HIS A 286 -2.63 0.60 -17.64
C HIS A 286 -1.42 1.07 -16.83
N VAL A 287 -0.21 1.00 -17.42
CA VAL A 287 0.99 1.58 -16.79
C VAL A 287 0.88 3.10 -16.72
N ARG A 288 0.30 3.77 -17.73
CA ARG A 288 0.00 5.21 -17.65
C ARG A 288 -0.93 5.54 -16.48
N LYS A 289 -1.91 4.68 -16.19
CA LYS A 289 -2.79 4.84 -15.04
C LYS A 289 -1.99 4.83 -13.72
N ILE A 290 -1.03 3.90 -13.58
CA ILE A 290 -0.12 3.85 -12.42
C ILE A 290 0.71 5.14 -12.33
N PHE A 291 1.33 5.58 -13.43
CA PHE A 291 2.13 6.81 -13.44
C PHE A 291 1.30 8.07 -13.15
N ARG A 292 0.05 8.10 -13.62
CA ARG A 292 -0.87 9.22 -13.31
C ARG A 292 -1.19 9.28 -11.81
N ALA A 293 -1.36 8.14 -11.15
CA ALA A 293 -1.51 8.09 -9.70
C ALA A 293 -0.27 8.63 -8.96
N MET A 294 0.94 8.39 -9.49
CA MET A 294 2.16 8.98 -8.94
C MET A 294 2.22 10.51 -9.07
N GLN A 295 1.58 11.09 -10.09
CA GLN A 295 1.44 12.54 -10.21
C GLN A 295 0.40 13.11 -9.25
N ARG A 296 -0.69 12.38 -9.02
CA ARG A 296 -1.83 12.89 -8.26
C ARG A 296 -1.74 12.57 -6.78
N HIS A 297 -1.33 11.35 -6.44
CA HIS A 297 -1.28 10.84 -5.07
C HIS A 297 0.15 10.62 -4.58
N GLY A 298 1.11 10.38 -5.48
CA GLY A 298 2.54 10.28 -5.19
C GLY A 298 2.98 8.93 -4.65
N LEU A 299 4.19 8.96 -4.10
CA LEU A 299 4.87 7.83 -3.45
C LEU A 299 5.13 8.20 -2.00
N ILE A 300 4.99 7.29 -1.05
CA ILE A 300 5.30 7.50 0.37
C ILE A 300 6.47 6.59 0.77
N VAL A 301 7.51 7.17 1.38
CA VAL A 301 8.63 6.41 1.97
C VAL A 301 8.10 5.63 3.15
N ALA A 302 8.10 4.31 3.03
CA ALA A 302 7.52 3.42 4.03
C ALA A 302 8.54 2.45 4.65
N ASP A 303 9.66 2.19 3.95
CA ASP A 303 10.68 1.29 4.44
C ASP A 303 12.06 1.61 3.86
N ASN A 304 13.11 1.05 4.49
CA ASN A 304 14.45 0.97 3.92
C ASN A 304 14.56 -0.27 3.02
N GLY A 305 15.22 -0.10 1.88
CA GLY A 305 15.38 -1.16 0.89
C GLY A 305 16.16 -0.66 -0.32
N SER A 306 15.90 -1.18 -1.50
CA SER A 306 16.48 -0.62 -2.72
C SER A 306 15.83 0.72 -3.06
N ASP A 307 16.63 1.66 -3.59
CA ASP A 307 16.13 2.97 -3.98
C ASP A 307 15.12 2.86 -5.13
N MET A 308 13.99 3.56 -5.00
CA MET A 308 12.95 3.69 -6.01
C MET A 308 12.26 2.37 -6.39
N TYR A 309 12.19 1.43 -5.47
CA TYR A 309 11.41 0.22 -5.61
C TYR A 309 9.97 0.50 -5.16
N ILE A 310 9.03 0.25 -6.06
CA ILE A 310 7.59 0.51 -5.88
C ILE A 310 6.92 -0.81 -5.54
N SER A 311 6.26 -0.88 -4.39
CA SER A 311 5.63 -2.11 -3.93
C SER A 311 4.25 -2.34 -4.57
N GLY A 312 3.92 -3.59 -4.82
CA GLY A 312 2.60 -4.00 -5.31
C GLY A 312 2.20 -5.39 -4.84
N THR A 313 1.00 -5.81 -5.16
CA THR A 313 0.50 -7.13 -4.80
C THR A 313 1.13 -8.21 -5.66
N PHE A 314 1.29 -9.41 -5.07
CA PHE A 314 1.48 -10.63 -5.85
C PHE A 314 0.21 -10.90 -6.68
N ASP A 315 0.39 -11.11 -7.97
CA ASP A 315 -0.67 -11.53 -8.88
C ASP A 315 -0.05 -12.18 -10.12
N VAL A 316 -0.47 -13.39 -10.45
CA VAL A 316 0.04 -14.14 -11.61
C VAL A 316 -0.32 -13.52 -12.96
N ARG A 317 -1.26 -12.56 -12.98
CA ARG A 317 -1.68 -11.82 -14.17
C ARG A 317 -0.72 -10.70 -14.56
N TRP A 318 0.20 -10.28 -13.66
CA TRP A 318 1.22 -9.28 -13.97
C TRP A 318 2.14 -9.75 -15.10
N ASN A 319 2.47 -8.83 -16.00
CA ASN A 319 3.48 -9.06 -17.04
C ASN A 319 4.71 -8.17 -16.80
N ASN A 320 5.75 -8.75 -16.21
CA ASN A 320 6.98 -8.02 -15.91
C ASN A 320 7.81 -7.66 -17.15
N ASP A 321 7.57 -8.29 -18.31
CA ASP A 321 8.17 -7.86 -19.57
C ASP A 321 7.60 -6.52 -20.08
N ILE A 322 6.41 -6.13 -19.59
CA ILE A 322 5.81 -4.81 -19.81
C ILE A 322 6.21 -3.86 -18.69
N LEU A 323 6.08 -4.29 -17.42
CA LEU A 323 6.28 -3.44 -16.24
C LEU A 323 7.72 -2.96 -16.11
N ASN A 324 8.71 -3.87 -16.15
CA ASN A 324 10.10 -3.54 -15.92
C ASN A 324 10.64 -2.47 -16.89
N PRO A 325 10.50 -2.61 -18.23
CA PRO A 325 10.97 -1.59 -19.15
C PRO A 325 10.18 -0.28 -19.05
N ALA A 326 8.88 -0.33 -18.72
CA ALA A 326 8.07 0.87 -18.58
C ALA A 326 8.48 1.69 -17.34
N PHE A 327 8.60 1.05 -16.17
CA PHE A 327 9.04 1.71 -14.94
C PHE A 327 10.46 2.28 -15.07
N ALA A 328 11.36 1.59 -15.77
CA ALA A 328 12.71 2.07 -16.02
C ALA A 328 12.79 3.36 -16.88
N GLN A 329 11.68 3.79 -17.52
CA GLN A 329 11.61 5.08 -18.19
C GLN A 329 11.50 6.26 -17.21
N LEU A 330 11.09 6.02 -15.96
CA LEU A 330 11.04 7.03 -14.92
C LEU A 330 12.28 6.95 -14.03
N ARG A 331 12.75 8.11 -13.59
CA ARG A 331 13.94 8.25 -12.73
C ARG A 331 13.60 9.09 -11.52
N ALA A 332 14.39 8.96 -10.46
CA ALA A 332 14.25 9.80 -9.26
C ALA A 332 14.22 11.30 -9.59
N GLY A 333 15.01 11.76 -10.58
CA GLY A 333 15.02 13.14 -11.05
C GLY A 333 13.72 13.64 -11.70
N ASP A 334 12.83 12.73 -12.10
CA ASP A 334 11.51 13.06 -12.62
C ASP A 334 10.50 13.36 -11.50
N PHE A 335 10.88 13.13 -10.25
CA PHE A 335 10.08 13.40 -9.05
C PHE A 335 10.52 14.66 -8.34
N GLU A 336 9.65 15.15 -7.51
CA GLU A 336 9.89 16.20 -6.53
C GLU A 336 9.39 15.75 -5.16
N VAL A 337 10.04 16.18 -4.10
CA VAL A 337 9.59 15.93 -2.72
C VAL A 337 8.62 17.05 -2.37
N ILE A 338 7.40 16.72 -1.95
CA ILE A 338 6.47 17.71 -1.41
C ILE A 338 6.88 18.11 0.00
N LYS A 339 6.46 19.28 0.47
CA LYS A 339 6.78 19.79 1.80
C LYS A 339 6.62 18.70 2.86
N LEU A 340 7.69 18.43 3.60
CA LEU A 340 7.70 17.39 4.62
C LEU A 340 6.58 17.58 5.64
N GLY A 341 5.86 16.50 5.95
CA GLY A 341 4.74 16.52 6.88
C GLY A 341 3.53 17.34 6.41
N TRP A 342 3.43 17.64 5.11
CA TRP A 342 2.31 18.40 4.53
C TRP A 342 0.97 17.71 4.81
N LYS A 343 0.00 18.55 5.19
CA LYS A 343 -1.42 18.22 5.36
C LYS A 343 -2.24 19.22 4.56
N PRO A 344 -3.38 18.80 3.95
CA PRO A 344 -4.28 19.70 3.23
C PRO A 344 -4.90 20.76 4.13
#